data_44d21a0bebd6b7f0ed9263d1b2e71853
#
_entry.id   44d21a0bebd6b7f0ed9263d1b2e71853
#
_cell.length_a   1.000
_cell.length_b   1.000
_cell.length_c   1.000
_cell.angle_alpha   90.00
_cell.angle_beta   90.00
_cell.angle_gamma   90.00
#
_symmetry.space_group_name_H-M   'P 1'
#
loop_
_entity.id
_entity.type
_entity.pdbx_description
1 polymer ?
#
loop_
_entity_poly.entity_id
_entity_poly.type
_entity_poly.pdbx_seq_one_letter_code
_entity_poly.pdbx_strand_id
1 'polypeptide(L)'
;MHISFLIHNAYGIGGTIRTTYNLANTLAEQHDVEIVSVFRHRDEPVFDVDPRVRLRGLVDIREGGADKGHADLERPARVFPRAEGRYAQYSAMTDGRIAEHLSSVDADVLVGTRPGLNVHMARQTRRGPVRVGQEHLTLDSHSPALRATLRGVYPRLDALTTTTEADARAYGSKMRLPGVRLQAVPNPVPEPGIDPADGSGKWVVAAGRLAPVKRYDLLIKAFDKVREERPDWRLRIYGGGKQKDKLRGLVDKLGLYNHVYLMGPATPIEPEWAKGSIAAVTSSLESFGMTIVEAMRCGLPVVSTNCPHGPGEIIDDGVDGRLVKVGNVQAIADGLLELINDDDKRQRMAHAALQDSERFDPSRIAERYETLFGDLAARGGGSSVGRLRGSLHRTRGVLLGGAYAVRDAGRSAIKKGRTA
;
A
#
# COMPACT_ATOMS: atom_id res chain seq x y z
N MET A 1 -20.63 -4.63 -14.85
CA MET A 1 -20.38 -3.20 -14.58
C MET A 1 -19.15 -2.75 -15.32
N HIS A 2 -19.09 -1.48 -15.70
CA HIS A 2 -17.85 -0.85 -16.15
C HIS A 2 -17.14 -0.21 -14.93
N ILE A 3 -15.95 -0.69 -14.60
CA ILE A 3 -15.16 -0.28 -13.42
C ILE A 3 -13.87 0.41 -13.90
N SER A 4 -13.67 1.66 -13.50
CA SER A 4 -12.48 2.43 -13.88
C SER A 4 -11.60 2.74 -12.65
N PHE A 5 -10.37 2.23 -12.64
CA PHE A 5 -9.37 2.51 -11.63
C PHE A 5 -8.50 3.70 -12.04
N LEU A 6 -8.45 4.74 -11.22
CA LEU A 6 -7.54 5.87 -11.39
C LEU A 6 -6.33 5.71 -10.50
N ILE A 7 -5.16 5.50 -11.11
CA ILE A 7 -3.89 5.26 -10.41
C ILE A 7 -2.83 6.29 -10.78
N HIS A 8 -1.96 6.62 -9.83
CA HIS A 8 -0.85 7.54 -10.05
C HIS A 8 0.08 7.11 -11.20
N ASN A 9 0.50 5.85 -11.16
CA ASN A 9 1.39 5.26 -12.14
C ASN A 9 1.20 3.73 -12.15
N ALA A 10 0.69 3.20 -13.23
CA ALA A 10 0.49 1.76 -13.41
C ALA A 10 1.75 1.05 -13.92
N TYR A 11 2.69 1.78 -14.53
CA TYR A 11 3.86 1.22 -15.20
C TYR A 11 5.07 0.98 -14.29
N GLY A 12 4.97 1.32 -12.99
CA GLY A 12 6.06 1.20 -12.03
C GLY A 12 6.04 -0.08 -11.19
N ILE A 13 6.83 -0.08 -10.12
CA ILE A 13 6.88 -1.13 -9.10
C ILE A 13 6.37 -0.55 -7.78
N GLY A 14 5.46 -1.26 -7.11
CA GLY A 14 4.96 -0.84 -5.80
C GLY A 14 3.72 -1.61 -5.36
N GLY A 15 3.49 -1.67 -4.04
CA GLY A 15 2.38 -2.43 -3.46
C GLY A 15 1.01 -1.99 -3.99
N THR A 16 0.74 -0.68 -4.05
CA THR A 16 -0.52 -0.16 -4.60
C THR A 16 -0.72 -0.57 -6.06
N ILE A 17 0.35 -0.56 -6.86
CA ILE A 17 0.28 -0.95 -8.28
C ILE A 17 -0.07 -2.43 -8.36
N ARG A 18 0.70 -3.29 -7.67
CA ARG A 18 0.47 -4.75 -7.67
C ARG A 18 -0.94 -5.08 -7.18
N THR A 19 -1.38 -4.48 -6.08
CA THR A 19 -2.75 -4.66 -5.56
C THR A 19 -3.82 -4.25 -6.57
N THR A 20 -3.63 -3.12 -7.27
CA THR A 20 -4.59 -2.67 -8.29
C THR A 20 -4.66 -3.67 -9.46
N TYR A 21 -3.53 -4.19 -9.91
CA TYR A 21 -3.51 -5.21 -10.96
C TYR A 21 -4.17 -6.52 -10.52
N ASN A 22 -3.82 -7.03 -9.34
CA ASN A 22 -4.42 -8.25 -8.81
C ASN A 22 -5.95 -8.14 -8.73
N LEU A 23 -6.45 -7.01 -8.24
CA LEU A 23 -7.91 -6.78 -8.15
C LEU A 23 -8.54 -6.58 -9.53
N ALA A 24 -7.93 -5.77 -10.40
CA ALA A 24 -8.48 -5.47 -11.73
C ALA A 24 -8.53 -6.72 -12.62
N ASN A 25 -7.47 -7.54 -12.60
CA ASN A 25 -7.42 -8.79 -13.36
C ASN A 25 -8.53 -9.75 -12.93
N THR A 26 -8.77 -9.91 -11.62
CA THR A 26 -9.84 -10.76 -11.10
C THR A 26 -11.23 -10.21 -11.44
N LEU A 27 -11.45 -8.89 -11.25
CA LEU A 27 -12.74 -8.29 -11.60
C LEU A 27 -13.03 -8.36 -13.11
N ALA A 28 -12.00 -8.38 -13.97
CA ALA A 28 -12.15 -8.50 -15.41
C ALA A 28 -12.69 -9.87 -15.87
N GLU A 29 -12.80 -10.84 -14.98
CA GLU A 29 -13.47 -12.10 -15.27
C GLU A 29 -14.97 -11.92 -15.50
N GLN A 30 -15.59 -10.97 -14.82
CA GLN A 30 -17.05 -10.75 -14.86
C GLN A 30 -17.45 -9.31 -15.23
N HIS A 31 -16.49 -8.37 -15.30
CA HIS A 31 -16.75 -6.94 -15.49
C HIS A 31 -15.90 -6.35 -16.60
N ASP A 32 -16.35 -5.24 -17.17
CA ASP A 32 -15.52 -4.40 -18.05
C ASP A 32 -14.63 -3.50 -17.17
N VAL A 33 -13.31 -3.74 -17.22
CA VAL A 33 -12.35 -3.09 -16.32
C VAL A 33 -11.33 -2.27 -17.08
N GLU A 34 -11.11 -1.04 -16.64
CA GLU A 34 -10.00 -0.22 -17.11
C GLU A 34 -9.10 0.25 -15.96
N ILE A 35 -7.82 0.38 -16.25
CA ILE A 35 -6.83 1.05 -15.40
C ILE A 35 -6.35 2.31 -16.12
N VAL A 36 -6.63 3.46 -15.53
CA VAL A 36 -6.23 4.78 -16.02
C VAL A 36 -5.05 5.26 -15.19
N SER A 37 -3.87 5.21 -15.78
CA SER A 37 -2.64 5.70 -15.18
C SER A 37 -2.48 7.19 -15.43
N VAL A 38 -2.23 8.00 -14.40
CA VAL A 38 -1.93 9.42 -14.62
C VAL A 38 -0.66 9.56 -15.44
N PHE A 39 0.40 8.81 -15.11
CA PHE A 39 1.66 8.88 -15.82
C PHE A 39 1.95 7.60 -16.59
N ARG A 40 2.44 7.74 -17.84
CA ARG A 40 3.10 6.70 -18.60
C ARG A 40 4.58 7.08 -18.79
N HIS A 41 5.47 6.34 -18.13
CA HIS A 41 6.91 6.64 -18.13
C HIS A 41 7.75 5.53 -18.81
N ARG A 42 7.11 4.44 -19.24
CA ARG A 42 7.70 3.33 -20.02
C ARG A 42 6.65 2.71 -20.93
N ASP A 43 7.08 1.89 -21.85
CA ASP A 43 6.20 1.28 -22.85
C ASP A 43 5.29 0.23 -22.26
N GLU A 44 5.84 -0.69 -21.47
CA GLU A 44 5.13 -1.81 -20.89
C GLU A 44 5.09 -1.72 -19.36
N PRO A 45 4.02 -2.19 -18.72
CA PRO A 45 3.95 -2.34 -17.27
C PRO A 45 4.95 -3.41 -16.80
N VAL A 46 5.28 -3.37 -15.49
CA VAL A 46 6.17 -4.36 -14.87
C VAL A 46 5.42 -5.60 -14.43
N PHE A 47 4.15 -5.44 -14.07
CA PHE A 47 3.27 -6.53 -13.66
C PHE A 47 2.39 -6.96 -14.82
N ASP A 48 2.03 -8.24 -14.85
CA ASP A 48 1.15 -8.80 -15.87
C ASP A 48 -0.25 -8.20 -15.77
N VAL A 49 -0.78 -7.81 -16.90
CA VAL A 49 -2.13 -7.26 -17.08
C VAL A 49 -2.94 -8.28 -17.86
N ASP A 50 -4.07 -8.68 -17.32
CA ASP A 50 -5.02 -9.52 -18.04
C ASP A 50 -5.43 -8.82 -19.35
N PRO A 51 -5.44 -9.50 -20.51
CA PRO A 51 -5.81 -8.90 -21.79
C PRO A 51 -7.22 -8.27 -21.81
N ARG A 52 -8.09 -8.67 -20.89
CA ARG A 52 -9.43 -8.09 -20.74
C ARG A 52 -9.42 -6.72 -20.05
N VAL A 53 -8.33 -6.37 -19.34
CA VAL A 53 -8.19 -5.08 -18.66
C VAL A 53 -7.63 -4.05 -19.62
N ARG A 54 -8.37 -2.98 -19.88
CA ARG A 54 -7.88 -1.86 -20.69
C ARG A 54 -6.93 -0.98 -19.85
N LEU A 55 -5.69 -0.87 -20.28
CA LEU A 55 -4.69 0.01 -19.64
C LEU A 55 -4.41 1.22 -20.51
N ARG A 56 -4.55 2.44 -19.96
CA ARG A 56 -4.15 3.66 -20.67
C ARG A 56 -3.48 4.68 -19.76
N GLY A 57 -2.58 5.50 -20.34
CA GLY A 57 -1.96 6.65 -19.68
C GLY A 57 -2.63 7.96 -20.06
N LEU A 58 -2.72 8.90 -19.12
CA LEU A 58 -3.25 10.25 -19.36
C LEU A 58 -2.15 11.22 -19.79
N VAL A 59 -0.94 11.07 -19.26
CA VAL A 59 0.22 11.93 -19.55
C VAL A 59 1.40 11.05 -19.91
N ASP A 60 1.87 11.17 -21.13
CA ASP A 60 2.97 10.36 -21.68
C ASP A 60 4.32 11.09 -21.54
N ILE A 61 5.06 10.73 -20.50
CA ILE A 61 6.37 11.30 -20.15
C ILE A 61 7.54 10.37 -20.52
N ARG A 62 7.31 9.38 -21.38
CA ARG A 62 8.38 8.53 -21.91
C ARG A 62 9.41 9.35 -22.70
N GLU A 63 10.57 8.78 -22.96
CA GLU A 63 11.50 9.32 -23.94
C GLU A 63 10.82 9.34 -25.32
N GLY A 64 10.67 10.54 -25.92
CA GLY A 64 9.88 10.71 -27.13
C GLY A 64 8.36 10.70 -26.95
N GLY A 65 7.85 10.64 -25.74
CA GLY A 65 6.41 10.74 -25.43
C GLY A 65 5.83 12.11 -25.78
N ALA A 66 4.55 12.13 -26.16
CA ALA A 66 3.88 13.32 -26.69
C ALA A 66 3.82 14.52 -25.69
N ASP A 67 3.84 14.23 -24.39
CA ASP A 67 3.70 15.27 -23.37
C ASP A 67 5.05 15.67 -22.75
N LYS A 68 6.15 14.95 -23.07
CA LYS A 68 7.48 15.26 -22.50
C LYS A 68 7.97 16.64 -22.92
N GLY A 69 8.34 17.47 -21.94
CA GLY A 69 8.81 18.83 -22.19
C GLY A 69 7.70 19.87 -22.42
N HIS A 70 6.43 19.49 -22.33
CA HIS A 70 5.33 20.43 -22.47
C HIS A 70 5.31 21.44 -21.29
N ALA A 71 5.14 22.74 -21.59
CA ALA A 71 5.19 23.83 -20.61
C ALA A 71 4.23 23.67 -19.40
N ASP A 72 3.08 23.04 -19.60
CA ASP A 72 2.12 22.81 -18.54
C ASP A 72 2.56 21.72 -17.53
N LEU A 73 3.60 20.92 -17.84
CA LEU A 73 4.23 20.05 -16.85
C LEU A 73 5.00 20.81 -15.78
N GLU A 74 5.51 21.99 -16.09
CA GLU A 74 6.25 22.83 -15.14
C GLU A 74 5.31 23.70 -14.29
N ARG A 75 4.07 23.90 -14.74
CA ARG A 75 3.07 24.71 -14.01
C ARG A 75 2.50 23.89 -12.86
N PRO A 76 2.49 24.41 -11.60
CA PRO A 76 2.06 23.65 -10.44
C PRO A 76 0.59 23.25 -10.50
N ALA A 77 0.29 22.04 -10.01
CA ALA A 77 -1.08 21.54 -9.85
C ALA A 77 -1.89 22.44 -8.89
N ARG A 78 -3.18 22.60 -9.18
CA ARG A 78 -4.12 23.40 -8.38
C ARG A 78 -5.17 22.55 -7.67
N VAL A 79 -5.50 21.36 -8.23
CA VAL A 79 -6.52 20.44 -7.69
C VAL A 79 -5.87 19.38 -6.83
N PHE A 80 -4.75 18.81 -7.29
CA PHE A 80 -4.00 17.85 -6.49
C PHE A 80 -3.47 18.53 -5.21
N PRO A 81 -3.69 17.93 -3.99
CA PRO A 81 -3.36 18.60 -2.73
C PRO A 81 -1.86 18.85 -2.55
N ARG A 82 -1.47 20.08 -2.24
CA ARG A 82 -0.06 20.43 -1.97
C ARG A 82 0.56 19.67 -0.80
N ALA A 83 -0.26 19.24 0.15
CA ALA A 83 0.19 18.52 1.33
C ALA A 83 0.35 17.01 1.10
N GLU A 84 0.03 16.53 -0.10
CA GLU A 84 0.19 15.12 -0.48
C GLU A 84 1.64 14.86 -0.95
N GLY A 85 2.23 13.74 -0.51
CA GLY A 85 3.66 13.47 -0.68
C GLY A 85 4.14 13.34 -2.14
N ARG A 86 3.22 13.21 -3.10
CA ARG A 86 3.52 13.16 -4.54
C ARG A 86 3.27 14.48 -5.25
N TYR A 87 2.89 15.55 -4.54
CA TYR A 87 2.53 16.83 -5.15
C TYR A 87 3.53 17.34 -6.18
N ALA A 88 4.83 17.22 -5.89
CA ALA A 88 5.89 17.69 -6.79
C ALA A 88 5.91 17.00 -8.18
N GLN A 89 5.19 15.90 -8.34
CA GLN A 89 5.05 15.17 -9.62
C GLN A 89 3.81 15.60 -10.41
N TYR A 90 2.91 16.37 -9.79
CA TYR A 90 1.66 16.82 -10.40
C TYR A 90 1.75 18.26 -10.88
N SER A 91 1.05 18.55 -11.96
CA SER A 91 1.15 19.81 -12.70
C SER A 91 -0.23 20.27 -13.21
N ALA A 92 -0.29 21.43 -13.86
CA ALA A 92 -1.49 21.90 -14.53
C ALA A 92 -1.95 20.92 -15.62
N MET A 93 -1.00 20.29 -16.33
CA MET A 93 -1.33 19.26 -17.34
C MET A 93 -2.01 18.07 -16.68
N THR A 94 -1.46 17.50 -15.60
CA THR A 94 -2.08 16.36 -14.91
C THR A 94 -3.47 16.69 -14.39
N ASP A 95 -3.66 17.89 -13.79
CA ASP A 95 -4.97 18.36 -13.34
C ASP A 95 -5.98 18.43 -14.50
N GLY A 96 -5.57 18.95 -15.66
CA GLY A 96 -6.39 19.06 -16.86
C GLY A 96 -6.77 17.70 -17.43
N ARG A 97 -5.80 16.81 -17.62
CA ARG A 97 -6.03 15.46 -18.17
C ARG A 97 -6.92 14.59 -17.27
N ILE A 98 -6.72 14.68 -15.95
CA ILE A 98 -7.59 13.99 -14.99
C ILE A 98 -9.00 14.55 -15.03
N ALA A 99 -9.16 15.88 -15.08
CA ALA A 99 -10.47 16.53 -15.18
C ALA A 99 -11.22 16.15 -16.46
N GLU A 100 -10.55 16.15 -17.59
CA GLU A 100 -11.09 15.72 -18.88
C GLU A 100 -11.60 14.27 -18.81
N HIS A 101 -10.76 13.34 -18.31
CA HIS A 101 -11.15 11.96 -18.10
C HIS A 101 -12.39 11.84 -17.20
N LEU A 102 -12.35 12.43 -15.98
CA LEU A 102 -13.43 12.32 -15.00
C LEU A 102 -14.74 13.00 -15.45
N SER A 103 -14.67 13.94 -16.39
CA SER A 103 -15.86 14.61 -16.95
C SER A 103 -16.53 13.81 -18.06
N SER A 104 -15.81 12.92 -18.73
CA SER A 104 -16.26 12.17 -19.92
C SER A 104 -16.35 10.65 -19.69
N VAL A 105 -15.80 10.13 -18.59
CA VAL A 105 -15.82 8.68 -18.35
C VAL A 105 -17.25 8.16 -18.20
N ASP A 106 -17.55 7.10 -18.94
CA ASP A 106 -18.80 6.34 -18.87
C ASP A 106 -18.53 5.05 -18.08
N ALA A 107 -18.44 5.18 -16.76
CA ALA A 107 -18.22 4.06 -15.85
C ALA A 107 -19.33 4.01 -14.81
N ASP A 108 -19.69 2.79 -14.38
CA ASP A 108 -20.60 2.58 -13.25
C ASP A 108 -19.90 2.88 -11.92
N VAL A 109 -18.60 2.53 -11.83
CA VAL A 109 -17.79 2.67 -10.63
C VAL A 109 -16.44 3.30 -10.96
N LEU A 110 -16.07 4.32 -10.20
CA LEU A 110 -14.74 4.95 -10.22
C LEU A 110 -14.02 4.63 -8.93
N VAL A 111 -12.79 4.11 -9.04
CA VAL A 111 -11.94 3.76 -7.90
C VAL A 111 -10.66 4.58 -7.94
N GLY A 112 -10.48 5.49 -6.98
CA GLY A 112 -9.25 6.26 -6.84
C GLY A 112 -8.31 5.60 -5.84
N THR A 113 -7.02 5.44 -6.18
CA THR A 113 -6.08 4.61 -5.41
C THR A 113 -5.15 5.42 -4.51
N ARG A 114 -5.43 6.71 -4.30
CA ARG A 114 -4.64 7.57 -3.39
C ARG A 114 -5.33 8.88 -3.07
N PRO A 115 -4.95 9.56 -1.96
CA PRO A 115 -5.61 10.79 -1.51
C PRO A 115 -5.79 11.86 -2.58
N GLY A 116 -4.74 12.18 -3.33
CA GLY A 116 -4.80 13.23 -4.35
C GLY A 116 -5.76 12.90 -5.49
N LEU A 117 -5.81 11.64 -5.93
CA LEU A 117 -6.74 11.17 -6.96
C LEU A 117 -8.17 11.10 -6.43
N ASN A 118 -8.35 10.69 -5.18
CA ASN A 118 -9.64 10.71 -4.50
C ASN A 118 -10.19 12.15 -4.40
N VAL A 119 -9.31 13.16 -4.23
CA VAL A 119 -9.70 14.58 -4.27
C VAL A 119 -10.16 15.01 -5.67
N HIS A 120 -9.45 14.61 -6.72
CA HIS A 120 -9.88 14.85 -8.11
C HIS A 120 -11.25 14.23 -8.37
N MET A 121 -11.39 12.94 -8.07
CA MET A 121 -12.63 12.19 -8.27
C MET A 121 -13.80 12.83 -7.51
N ALA A 122 -13.61 13.20 -6.25
CA ALA A 122 -14.64 13.83 -5.44
C ALA A 122 -15.06 15.25 -5.91
N ARG A 123 -14.17 15.96 -6.62
CA ARG A 123 -14.42 17.34 -7.09
C ARG A 123 -14.90 17.41 -8.53
N GLN A 124 -14.43 16.53 -9.40
CA GLN A 124 -14.52 16.69 -10.86
C GLN A 124 -15.40 15.64 -11.55
N THR A 125 -15.70 14.51 -10.89
CA THR A 125 -16.62 13.52 -11.48
C THR A 125 -18.04 14.08 -11.59
N ARG A 126 -18.66 13.89 -12.75
CA ARG A 126 -20.07 14.20 -12.97
C ARG A 126 -20.97 13.30 -12.10
N ARG A 127 -22.28 13.61 -12.04
CA ARG A 127 -23.28 12.73 -11.40
C ARG A 127 -23.44 11.46 -12.24
N GLY A 128 -23.51 10.33 -11.58
CA GLY A 128 -23.70 9.00 -12.22
C GLY A 128 -22.87 7.95 -11.51
N PRO A 129 -21.54 7.88 -11.76
CA PRO A 129 -20.69 6.85 -11.20
C PRO A 129 -20.65 6.80 -9.67
N VAL A 130 -20.61 5.60 -9.11
CA VAL A 130 -20.22 5.34 -7.72
C VAL A 130 -18.75 5.70 -7.55
N ARG A 131 -18.40 6.47 -6.52
CA ARG A 131 -17.04 6.97 -6.25
C ARG A 131 -16.47 6.29 -5.02
N VAL A 132 -15.52 5.42 -5.21
CA VAL A 132 -14.82 4.68 -4.15
C VAL A 132 -13.39 5.16 -4.03
N GLY A 133 -13.03 5.73 -2.89
CA GLY A 133 -11.64 6.05 -2.57
C GLY A 133 -10.97 4.85 -1.92
N GLN A 134 -9.79 4.45 -2.38
CA GLN A 134 -8.91 3.50 -1.68
C GLN A 134 -7.79 4.25 -0.97
N GLU A 135 -7.53 3.89 0.28
CA GLU A 135 -6.41 4.36 1.06
C GLU A 135 -5.43 3.22 1.32
N HIS A 136 -4.26 3.31 0.70
CA HIS A 136 -3.17 2.35 0.85
C HIS A 136 -2.11 2.81 1.86
N LEU A 137 -2.25 4.03 2.38
CA LEU A 137 -1.47 4.56 3.50
C LEU A 137 -2.41 4.81 4.68
N THR A 138 -1.90 4.63 5.88
CA THR A 138 -2.71 4.85 7.08
C THR A 138 -3.05 6.33 7.26
N LEU A 139 -4.20 6.63 7.86
CA LEU A 139 -4.63 8.00 8.15
C LEU A 139 -3.57 8.80 8.91
N ASP A 140 -2.89 8.18 9.87
CA ASP A 140 -1.89 8.85 10.69
C ASP A 140 -0.58 9.15 9.95
N SER A 141 -0.34 8.50 8.80
CA SER A 141 0.77 8.84 7.89
C SER A 141 0.54 10.15 7.13
N HIS A 142 -0.70 10.63 7.05
CA HIS A 142 -1.02 11.88 6.38
C HIS A 142 -0.74 13.07 7.27
N SER A 143 -0.17 14.13 6.69
CA SER A 143 0.04 15.39 7.41
C SER A 143 -1.28 16.00 7.88
N PRO A 144 -1.29 16.81 8.97
CA PRO A 144 -2.49 17.51 9.41
C PRO A 144 -3.15 18.35 8.32
N ALA A 145 -2.36 18.99 7.45
CA ALA A 145 -2.87 19.79 6.33
C ALA A 145 -3.57 18.92 5.28
N LEU A 146 -3.01 17.73 4.96
CA LEU A 146 -3.68 16.79 4.06
C LEU A 146 -4.98 16.29 4.68
N ARG A 147 -4.96 15.84 5.94
CA ARG A 147 -6.18 15.38 6.65
C ARG A 147 -7.28 16.44 6.67
N ALA A 148 -6.94 17.72 6.84
CA ALA A 148 -7.91 18.82 6.76
C ALA A 148 -8.54 18.93 5.36
N THR A 149 -7.72 18.84 4.31
CA THR A 149 -8.21 18.82 2.92
C THR A 149 -9.16 17.65 2.67
N LEU A 150 -8.75 16.43 3.07
CA LEU A 150 -9.55 15.22 2.89
C LEU A 150 -10.89 15.30 3.64
N ARG A 151 -10.89 15.81 4.88
CA ARG A 151 -12.12 16.02 5.66
C ARG A 151 -13.14 16.91 4.95
N GLY A 152 -12.67 17.91 4.21
CA GLY A 152 -13.53 18.82 3.43
C GLY A 152 -14.03 18.23 2.10
N VAL A 153 -13.37 17.19 1.58
CA VAL A 153 -13.63 16.68 0.22
C VAL A 153 -14.22 15.27 0.22
N TYR A 154 -13.74 14.37 1.06
CA TYR A 154 -14.16 12.96 1.11
C TYR A 154 -15.66 12.73 1.38
N PRO A 155 -16.42 13.61 2.08
CA PRO A 155 -17.88 13.48 2.14
C PRO A 155 -18.62 13.49 0.79
N ARG A 156 -17.89 13.72 -0.32
CA ARG A 156 -18.43 13.58 -1.69
C ARG A 156 -18.23 12.20 -2.31
N LEU A 157 -17.40 11.36 -1.68
CA LEU A 157 -17.27 9.95 -2.05
C LEU A 157 -18.48 9.16 -1.56
N ASP A 158 -18.78 8.06 -2.22
CA ASP A 158 -19.83 7.13 -1.81
C ASP A 158 -19.28 6.08 -0.82
N ALA A 159 -18.02 5.67 -1.01
CA ALA A 159 -17.29 4.83 -0.05
C ALA A 159 -15.81 5.21 0.04
N LEU A 160 -15.20 4.83 1.17
CA LEU A 160 -13.76 4.84 1.39
C LEU A 160 -13.36 3.46 1.92
N THR A 161 -12.44 2.80 1.20
CA THR A 161 -11.87 1.54 1.64
C THR A 161 -10.46 1.76 2.19
N THR A 162 -10.12 1.03 3.23
CA THR A 162 -8.79 0.95 3.84
C THR A 162 -8.32 -0.49 3.80
N THR A 163 -7.03 -0.73 3.98
CA THR A 163 -6.47 -2.08 3.92
C THR A 163 -6.61 -2.84 5.24
N THR A 164 -6.98 -2.16 6.34
CA THR A 164 -7.12 -2.74 7.68
C THR A 164 -8.32 -2.17 8.41
N GLU A 165 -8.89 -2.95 9.33
CA GLU A 165 -9.98 -2.52 10.21
C GLU A 165 -9.55 -1.40 11.17
N ALA A 166 -8.29 -1.46 11.65
CA ALA A 166 -7.74 -0.42 12.51
C ALA A 166 -7.74 0.95 11.82
N ASP A 167 -7.39 0.99 10.52
CA ASP A 167 -7.39 2.25 9.78
C ASP A 167 -8.82 2.70 9.41
N ALA A 168 -9.73 1.77 9.09
CA ALA A 168 -11.16 2.09 8.91
C ALA A 168 -11.75 2.74 10.17
N ARG A 169 -11.46 2.18 11.36
CA ARG A 169 -11.85 2.78 12.63
C ARG A 169 -11.22 4.16 12.85
N ALA A 170 -9.96 4.35 12.47
CA ALA A 170 -9.28 5.64 12.56
C ALA A 170 -9.94 6.70 11.66
N TYR A 171 -10.28 6.34 10.42
CA TYR A 171 -11.05 7.24 9.54
C TYR A 171 -12.44 7.55 10.11
N GLY A 172 -13.16 6.56 10.63
CA GLY A 172 -14.48 6.76 11.23
C GLY A 172 -14.47 7.72 12.44
N SER A 173 -13.52 7.52 13.34
CA SER A 173 -13.42 8.29 14.57
C SER A 173 -12.81 9.68 14.39
N LYS A 174 -11.71 9.80 13.62
CA LYS A 174 -10.93 11.04 13.50
C LYS A 174 -11.41 11.94 12.34
N MET A 175 -11.97 11.38 11.25
CA MET A 175 -12.32 12.15 10.06
C MET A 175 -13.79 12.60 10.03
N ARG A 176 -14.72 11.83 10.61
CA ARG A 176 -16.16 12.11 10.61
C ARG A 176 -16.69 12.34 9.18
N LEU A 177 -16.75 11.28 8.39
CA LEU A 177 -17.17 11.28 6.98
C LEU A 177 -18.65 10.91 6.84
N PRO A 178 -19.61 11.85 7.03
CA PRO A 178 -21.02 11.54 6.98
C PRO A 178 -21.45 11.12 5.58
N GLY A 179 -22.22 10.03 5.49
CA GLY A 179 -22.74 9.50 4.23
C GLY A 179 -21.73 8.66 3.42
N VAL A 180 -20.48 8.60 3.85
CA VAL A 180 -19.46 7.74 3.22
C VAL A 180 -19.45 6.38 3.90
N ARG A 181 -19.59 5.30 3.11
CA ARG A 181 -19.41 3.94 3.64
C ARG A 181 -17.93 3.68 3.87
N LEU A 182 -17.56 3.46 5.12
CA LEU A 182 -16.21 3.06 5.49
C LEU A 182 -16.14 1.54 5.59
N GLN A 183 -15.16 0.92 4.94
CA GLN A 183 -14.99 -0.53 4.93
C GLN A 183 -13.51 -0.87 4.83
N ALA A 184 -13.03 -1.80 5.67
CA ALA A 184 -11.74 -2.41 5.45
C ALA A 184 -11.86 -3.51 4.40
N VAL A 185 -11.01 -3.45 3.38
CA VAL A 185 -10.85 -4.49 2.38
C VAL A 185 -9.35 -4.74 2.21
N PRO A 186 -8.85 -5.91 2.63
CA PRO A 186 -7.44 -6.26 2.52
C PRO A 186 -6.94 -6.24 1.07
N ASN A 187 -5.65 -6.14 0.90
CA ASN A 187 -5.05 -6.25 -0.42
C ASN A 187 -5.10 -7.70 -0.93
N PRO A 188 -5.50 -7.93 -2.17
CA PRO A 188 -5.46 -9.26 -2.79
C PRO A 188 -4.02 -9.70 -3.04
N VAL A 189 -3.71 -10.94 -2.67
CA VAL A 189 -2.42 -11.59 -2.93
C VAL A 189 -2.69 -12.92 -3.60
N PRO A 190 -2.34 -13.09 -4.88
CA PRO A 190 -2.61 -14.32 -5.61
C PRO A 190 -1.77 -15.49 -5.10
N GLU A 191 -2.22 -16.67 -5.38
CA GLU A 191 -1.43 -17.89 -5.20
C GLU A 191 -0.15 -17.80 -6.06
N PRO A 192 1.03 -18.18 -5.50
CA PRO A 192 2.30 -17.95 -6.20
C PRO A 192 2.56 -18.85 -7.41
N GLY A 193 1.77 -19.88 -7.66
CA GLY A 193 1.94 -20.81 -8.76
C GLY A 193 3.24 -21.63 -8.70
N ILE A 194 3.79 -21.79 -7.50
CA ILE A 194 4.96 -22.61 -7.20
C ILE A 194 4.68 -23.47 -5.99
N ASP A 195 5.42 -24.56 -5.81
CA ASP A 195 5.32 -25.38 -4.62
C ASP A 195 5.67 -24.56 -3.36
N PRO A 196 4.91 -24.69 -2.27
CA PRO A 196 5.24 -24.08 -0.99
C PRO A 196 6.60 -24.53 -0.47
N ALA A 197 7.20 -23.74 0.40
CA ALA A 197 8.44 -24.07 1.09
C ALA A 197 8.28 -25.39 1.87
N ASP A 198 9.22 -26.32 1.72
CA ASP A 198 9.26 -27.56 2.49
C ASP A 198 9.81 -27.40 3.91
N GLY A 199 10.32 -26.19 4.21
CA GLY A 199 10.89 -25.84 5.50
C GLY A 199 12.23 -26.52 5.81
N SER A 200 12.84 -27.25 4.87
CA SER A 200 14.10 -27.98 5.06
C SER A 200 15.33 -27.06 5.06
N GLY A 201 15.22 -25.91 4.41
CA GLY A 201 16.29 -24.92 4.34
C GLY A 201 16.52 -24.24 5.69
N LYS A 202 17.79 -23.93 6.02
CA LYS A 202 18.15 -23.19 7.24
C LYS A 202 18.27 -21.69 6.91
N TRP A 203 17.20 -21.12 6.33
CA TRP A 203 17.16 -19.76 5.88
C TRP A 203 16.01 -18.96 6.50
N VAL A 204 16.38 -17.84 7.10
CA VAL A 204 15.43 -16.75 7.37
C VAL A 204 15.42 -15.85 6.14
N VAL A 205 14.23 -15.53 5.64
CA VAL A 205 14.06 -14.67 4.46
C VAL A 205 13.31 -13.41 4.85
N ALA A 206 13.78 -12.27 4.35
CA ALA A 206 13.09 -10.99 4.48
C ALA A 206 13.06 -10.28 3.11
N ALA A 207 11.97 -9.61 2.78
CA ALA A 207 11.85 -8.87 1.53
C ALA A 207 11.16 -7.52 1.70
N GLY A 208 11.62 -6.52 0.93
CA GLY A 208 11.03 -5.19 0.89
C GLY A 208 12.06 -4.10 0.61
N ARG A 209 11.58 -2.86 0.44
CA ARG A 209 12.47 -1.73 0.22
C ARG A 209 13.46 -1.55 1.38
N LEU A 210 14.74 -1.35 1.07
CA LEU A 210 15.73 -1.02 2.07
C LEU A 210 15.56 0.45 2.53
N ALA A 211 14.51 0.65 3.35
CA ALA A 211 14.08 1.95 3.87
C ALA A 211 14.05 1.94 5.41
N PRO A 212 14.20 3.10 6.08
CA PRO A 212 14.26 3.17 7.55
C PRO A 212 13.07 2.51 8.26
N VAL A 213 11.86 2.60 7.67
CA VAL A 213 10.63 2.02 8.24
C VAL A 213 10.66 0.50 8.34
N LYS A 214 11.40 -0.19 7.47
CA LYS A 214 11.51 -1.67 7.45
C LYS A 214 12.44 -2.23 8.52
N ARG A 215 13.26 -1.38 9.13
CA ARG A 215 14.12 -1.70 10.29
C ARG A 215 14.97 -2.97 10.11
N TYR A 216 15.51 -3.19 8.91
CA TYR A 216 16.47 -4.29 8.68
C TYR A 216 17.73 -4.17 9.54
N ASP A 217 18.03 -2.98 10.06
CA ASP A 217 19.08 -2.77 11.06
C ASP A 217 18.82 -3.58 12.35
N LEU A 218 17.56 -3.69 12.77
CA LEU A 218 17.19 -4.50 13.94
C LEU A 218 17.19 -5.99 13.61
N LEU A 219 16.75 -6.37 12.41
CA LEU A 219 16.80 -7.77 11.98
C LEU A 219 18.24 -8.31 11.94
N ILE A 220 19.18 -7.54 11.38
CA ILE A 220 20.60 -7.93 11.34
C ILE A 220 21.17 -8.09 12.75
N LYS A 221 20.88 -7.17 13.68
CA LYS A 221 21.31 -7.27 15.09
C LYS A 221 20.66 -8.44 15.83
N ALA A 222 19.39 -8.75 15.53
CA ALA A 222 18.73 -9.92 16.09
C ALA A 222 19.32 -11.21 15.54
N PHE A 223 19.65 -11.22 14.26
CA PHE A 223 20.27 -12.38 13.62
C PHE A 223 21.71 -12.64 14.12
N ASP A 224 22.44 -11.63 14.58
CA ASP A 224 23.73 -11.82 15.27
C ASP A 224 23.58 -12.71 16.52
N LYS A 225 22.53 -12.48 17.33
CA LYS A 225 22.18 -13.32 18.47
C LYS A 225 21.75 -14.75 18.03
N VAL A 226 20.96 -14.84 16.95
CA VAL A 226 20.60 -16.15 16.38
C VAL A 226 21.84 -16.92 15.95
N ARG A 227 22.81 -16.29 15.29
CA ARG A 227 24.07 -16.91 14.84
C ARG A 227 24.90 -17.43 16.01
N GLU A 228 24.87 -16.77 17.18
CA GLU A 228 25.61 -17.24 18.39
C GLU A 228 25.10 -18.62 18.85
N GLU A 229 23.80 -18.87 18.79
CA GLU A 229 23.16 -20.12 19.20
C GLU A 229 23.06 -21.13 18.05
N ARG A 230 22.78 -20.64 16.85
CA ARG A 230 22.52 -21.46 15.66
C ARG A 230 23.36 -21.00 14.47
N PRO A 231 24.67 -21.27 14.49
CA PRO A 231 25.60 -20.83 13.45
C PRO A 231 25.39 -21.51 12.09
N ASP A 232 24.54 -22.52 12.03
CA ASP A 232 24.11 -23.23 10.84
C ASP A 232 23.01 -22.51 10.05
N TRP A 233 22.37 -21.49 10.63
CA TRP A 233 21.33 -20.70 9.95
C TRP A 233 21.89 -19.48 9.24
N ARG A 234 21.14 -18.99 8.24
CA ARG A 234 21.52 -17.85 7.41
C ARG A 234 20.32 -16.91 7.23
N LEU A 235 20.59 -15.64 6.93
CA LEU A 235 19.58 -14.63 6.64
C LEU A 235 19.77 -14.07 5.22
N ARG A 236 18.70 -14.06 4.40
CA ARG A 236 18.65 -13.35 3.12
C ARG A 236 17.70 -12.19 3.20
N ILE A 237 18.15 -11.00 2.76
CA ILE A 237 17.34 -9.80 2.70
C ILE A 237 17.24 -9.35 1.23
N TYR A 238 16.07 -9.47 0.65
CA TYR A 238 15.78 -9.07 -0.72
C TYR A 238 15.21 -7.66 -0.78
N GLY A 239 15.70 -6.86 -1.70
CA GLY A 239 15.22 -5.51 -1.96
C GLY A 239 16.31 -4.51 -2.29
N GLY A 240 15.88 -3.36 -2.79
CA GLY A 240 16.72 -2.20 -3.06
C GLY A 240 16.31 -0.99 -2.23
N GLY A 241 17.21 -0.03 -2.10
CA GLY A 241 16.90 1.23 -1.41
C GLY A 241 18.10 1.93 -0.79
N LYS A 242 17.85 3.16 -0.30
CA LYS A 242 18.90 4.07 0.20
C LYS A 242 19.66 3.58 1.45
N GLN A 243 19.16 2.53 2.15
CA GLN A 243 19.80 1.99 3.33
C GLN A 243 20.84 0.89 3.01
N LYS A 244 21.00 0.49 1.73
CA LYS A 244 21.85 -0.64 1.33
C LYS A 244 23.27 -0.57 1.92
N ASP A 245 23.96 0.55 1.73
CA ASP A 245 25.35 0.69 2.17
C ASP A 245 25.47 0.72 3.69
N LYS A 246 24.52 1.36 4.38
CA LYS A 246 24.44 1.37 5.83
C LYS A 246 24.23 -0.03 6.41
N LEU A 247 23.37 -0.84 5.78
CA LEU A 247 23.11 -2.22 6.20
C LEU A 247 24.31 -3.11 5.92
N ARG A 248 25.00 -2.92 4.78
CA ARG A 248 26.27 -3.63 4.49
C ARG A 248 27.33 -3.33 5.54
N GLY A 249 27.57 -2.06 5.85
CA GLY A 249 28.51 -1.67 6.89
C GLY A 249 28.15 -2.22 8.28
N LEU A 250 26.85 -2.44 8.57
CA LEU A 250 26.42 -3.09 9.80
C LEU A 250 26.75 -4.59 9.79
N VAL A 251 26.52 -5.29 8.67
CA VAL A 251 26.91 -6.70 8.48
C VAL A 251 28.42 -6.88 8.69
N ASP A 252 29.21 -6.01 8.08
CA ASP A 252 30.67 -6.05 8.18
C ASP A 252 31.13 -5.77 9.62
N LYS A 253 30.56 -4.75 10.28
CA LYS A 253 30.89 -4.40 11.68
C LYS A 253 30.62 -5.53 12.67
N LEU A 254 29.56 -6.33 12.42
CA LEU A 254 29.17 -7.46 13.26
C LEU A 254 29.86 -8.80 12.83
N GLY A 255 30.68 -8.79 11.78
CA GLY A 255 31.33 -9.99 11.27
C GLY A 255 30.36 -11.03 10.68
N LEU A 256 29.19 -10.58 10.15
CA LEU A 256 28.12 -11.45 9.69
C LEU A 256 28.18 -11.78 8.19
N TYR A 257 29.26 -11.50 7.48
CA TYR A 257 29.41 -11.65 6.04
C TYR A 257 29.15 -13.07 5.50
N ASN A 258 29.33 -14.12 6.34
CA ASN A 258 28.97 -15.51 5.99
C ASN A 258 27.57 -15.95 6.44
N HIS A 259 26.80 -15.06 7.06
CA HIS A 259 25.50 -15.39 7.66
C HIS A 259 24.37 -14.49 7.18
N VAL A 260 24.64 -13.26 6.75
CA VAL A 260 23.64 -12.28 6.32
C VAL A 260 23.96 -11.77 4.93
N TYR A 261 23.01 -11.94 4.01
CA TYR A 261 23.18 -11.61 2.61
C TYR A 261 22.15 -10.54 2.17
N LEU A 262 22.64 -9.42 1.62
CA LEU A 262 21.82 -8.41 0.96
C LEU A 262 21.73 -8.75 -0.52
N MET A 263 20.66 -9.43 -0.90
CA MET A 263 20.51 -10.09 -2.22
C MET A 263 20.20 -9.12 -3.37
N GLY A 264 19.75 -7.90 -3.07
CA GLY A 264 19.19 -7.01 -4.09
C GLY A 264 17.71 -7.29 -4.38
N PRO A 265 17.10 -6.54 -5.31
CA PRO A 265 15.71 -6.78 -5.71
C PRO A 265 15.56 -8.10 -6.46
N ALA A 266 14.47 -8.82 -6.20
CA ALA A 266 14.05 -10.01 -6.94
C ALA A 266 12.62 -9.81 -7.46
N THR A 267 12.36 -10.24 -8.69
CA THR A 267 11.05 -10.23 -9.34
C THR A 267 11.00 -11.40 -10.32
N PRO A 268 10.12 -12.37 -10.13
CA PRO A 268 9.21 -12.54 -8.99
C PRO A 268 9.94 -12.85 -7.67
N ILE A 269 9.32 -12.55 -6.53
CA ILE A 269 9.90 -12.77 -5.20
C ILE A 269 9.53 -14.15 -4.62
N GLU A 270 8.46 -14.75 -5.10
CA GLU A 270 7.89 -15.98 -4.61
C GLU A 270 8.88 -17.16 -4.60
N PRO A 271 9.68 -17.38 -5.66
CA PRO A 271 10.71 -18.42 -5.64
C PRO A 271 11.79 -18.22 -4.57
N GLU A 272 11.99 -16.98 -4.13
CA GLU A 272 12.96 -16.69 -3.08
C GLU A 272 12.37 -16.91 -1.68
N TRP A 273 11.04 -16.65 -1.51
CA TRP A 273 10.34 -17.06 -0.29
C TRP A 273 10.36 -18.57 -0.12
N ALA A 274 10.05 -19.34 -1.16
CA ALA A 274 9.96 -20.82 -1.09
C ALA A 274 11.30 -21.52 -0.73
N LYS A 275 12.43 -20.83 -0.85
CA LYS A 275 13.75 -21.33 -0.40
C LYS A 275 13.98 -21.14 1.11
N GLY A 276 13.08 -20.44 1.79
CA GLY A 276 13.18 -20.16 3.22
C GLY A 276 12.53 -21.22 4.09
N SER A 277 12.75 -21.11 5.39
CA SER A 277 12.00 -21.84 6.42
C SER A 277 11.25 -20.92 7.37
N ILE A 278 11.63 -19.64 7.44
CA ILE A 278 11.00 -18.60 8.27
C ILE A 278 11.07 -17.30 7.50
N ALA A 279 9.97 -16.56 7.46
CA ALA A 279 9.96 -15.18 7.00
C ALA A 279 10.11 -14.20 8.16
N ALA A 280 10.81 -13.07 7.94
CA ALA A 280 10.98 -12.04 8.95
C ALA A 280 10.54 -10.66 8.44
N VAL A 281 9.66 -9.99 9.21
CA VAL A 281 9.18 -8.63 8.93
C VAL A 281 9.35 -7.77 10.18
N THR A 282 10.32 -6.84 10.16
CA THR A 282 10.74 -6.07 11.34
C THR A 282 10.33 -4.60 11.32
N SER A 283 9.33 -4.28 10.53
CA SER A 283 8.88 -2.91 10.27
C SER A 283 8.44 -2.17 11.53
N SER A 284 8.64 -0.86 11.55
CA SER A 284 8.09 0.04 12.58
C SER A 284 6.67 0.54 12.23
N LEU A 285 6.26 0.41 10.99
CA LEU A 285 4.94 0.77 10.49
C LEU A 285 4.66 -0.01 9.20
N GLU A 286 3.47 -0.58 9.11
CA GLU A 286 2.88 -1.14 7.89
C GLU A 286 1.48 -0.57 7.69
N SER A 287 1.09 -0.34 6.44
CA SER A 287 -0.30 -0.02 6.13
C SER A 287 -1.15 -1.27 6.02
N PHE A 288 -0.54 -2.36 5.58
CA PHE A 288 -1.13 -3.70 5.49
C PHE A 288 -0.08 -4.76 5.87
N GLY A 289 0.93 -4.95 5.06
CA GLY A 289 1.94 -5.98 5.25
C GLY A 289 1.92 -7.02 4.13
N MET A 290 1.91 -6.56 2.86
CA MET A 290 1.90 -7.44 1.68
C MET A 290 2.92 -8.57 1.80
N THR A 291 4.14 -8.27 2.25
CA THR A 291 5.22 -9.24 2.38
C THR A 291 4.95 -10.33 3.42
N ILE A 292 4.09 -10.08 4.41
CA ILE A 292 3.63 -11.10 5.36
C ILE A 292 2.77 -12.11 4.60
N VAL A 293 1.75 -11.63 3.89
CA VAL A 293 0.83 -12.51 3.14
C VAL A 293 1.56 -13.23 2.02
N GLU A 294 2.46 -12.56 1.30
CA GLU A 294 3.30 -13.18 0.26
C GLU A 294 4.12 -14.36 0.82
N ALA A 295 4.73 -14.18 2.00
CA ALA A 295 5.49 -15.25 2.65
C ALA A 295 4.58 -16.40 3.13
N MET A 296 3.41 -16.10 3.74
CA MET A 296 2.42 -17.08 4.15
C MET A 296 1.92 -17.92 2.96
N ARG A 297 1.63 -17.27 1.82
CA ARG A 297 1.24 -17.92 0.56
C ARG A 297 2.32 -18.85 0.00
N CYS A 298 3.58 -18.61 0.34
CA CYS A 298 4.70 -19.48 0.00
C CYS A 298 4.99 -20.55 1.07
N GLY A 299 4.10 -20.73 2.05
CA GLY A 299 4.23 -21.76 3.08
C GLY A 299 5.25 -21.41 4.18
N LEU A 300 5.50 -20.13 4.47
CA LEU A 300 6.42 -19.73 5.51
C LEU A 300 5.68 -19.18 6.74
N PRO A 301 6.01 -19.67 7.96
CA PRO A 301 5.62 -18.98 9.18
C PRO A 301 6.37 -17.63 9.27
N VAL A 302 5.69 -16.60 9.73
CA VAL A 302 6.23 -15.24 9.74
C VAL A 302 6.52 -14.78 11.17
N VAL A 303 7.77 -14.38 11.44
CA VAL A 303 8.11 -13.60 12.64
C VAL A 303 8.01 -12.12 12.29
N SER A 304 6.99 -11.44 12.82
CA SER A 304 6.74 -10.03 12.52
C SER A 304 6.70 -9.18 13.77
N THR A 305 7.23 -7.96 13.65
CA THR A 305 6.92 -6.93 14.67
C THR A 305 5.45 -6.59 14.63
N ASN A 306 4.80 -6.52 15.80
CA ASN A 306 3.41 -6.06 15.93
C ASN A 306 3.35 -4.53 15.83
N CYS A 307 3.72 -4.00 14.65
CA CYS A 307 3.62 -2.56 14.41
C CYS A 307 2.18 -2.17 14.11
N PRO A 308 1.82 -0.87 14.27
CA PRO A 308 0.46 -0.40 14.04
C PRO A 308 -0.10 -0.81 12.67
N HIS A 309 -1.37 -1.18 12.67
CA HIS A 309 -2.21 -1.63 11.57
C HIS A 309 -1.95 -3.09 11.14
N GLY A 310 -1.37 -3.38 10.00
CA GLY A 310 -1.36 -4.65 9.28
C GLY A 310 -1.00 -5.95 10.03
N PRO A 311 0.20 -6.08 10.64
CA PRO A 311 0.67 -7.39 11.13
C PRO A 311 -0.28 -8.09 12.10
N GLY A 312 -0.84 -7.36 13.07
CA GLY A 312 -1.79 -7.93 14.05
C GLY A 312 -3.19 -8.22 13.49
N GLU A 313 -3.49 -7.85 12.24
CA GLU A 313 -4.73 -8.24 11.55
C GLU A 313 -4.49 -9.39 10.55
N ILE A 314 -3.21 -9.69 10.26
CA ILE A 314 -2.81 -10.77 9.34
C ILE A 314 -2.39 -12.01 10.13
N ILE A 315 -1.61 -11.85 11.20
CA ILE A 315 -1.00 -12.96 11.94
C ILE A 315 -1.82 -13.26 13.20
N ASP A 316 -2.20 -14.50 13.38
CA ASP A 316 -2.68 -15.06 14.64
C ASP A 316 -1.46 -15.57 15.44
N ASP A 317 -1.07 -14.79 16.46
CA ASP A 317 0.17 -15.02 17.22
C ASP A 317 0.20 -16.41 17.88
N GLY A 318 1.20 -17.19 17.54
CA GLY A 318 1.40 -18.56 18.02
C GLY A 318 0.70 -19.64 17.20
N VAL A 319 -0.12 -19.27 16.22
CA VAL A 319 -0.85 -20.21 15.34
C VAL A 319 -0.23 -20.24 13.95
N ASP A 320 -0.19 -19.12 13.24
CA ASP A 320 0.30 -19.01 11.85
C ASP A 320 1.54 -18.12 11.71
N GLY A 321 2.01 -17.55 12.82
CA GLY A 321 3.22 -16.72 12.90
C GLY A 321 3.49 -16.26 14.32
N ARG A 322 4.50 -15.40 14.48
CA ARG A 322 4.86 -14.79 15.76
C ARG A 322 4.82 -13.27 15.66
N LEU A 323 4.12 -12.64 16.60
CA LEU A 323 4.11 -11.19 16.76
C LEU A 323 5.03 -10.77 17.90
N VAL A 324 6.03 -9.97 17.58
CA VAL A 324 7.04 -9.52 18.54
C VAL A 324 7.00 -8.01 18.74
N LYS A 325 7.53 -7.53 19.86
CA LYS A 325 7.54 -6.10 20.21
C LYS A 325 8.33 -5.27 19.21
N VAL A 326 7.73 -4.19 18.71
CA VAL A 326 8.38 -3.23 17.79
C VAL A 326 9.64 -2.64 18.42
N GLY A 327 10.73 -2.59 17.63
CA GLY A 327 11.98 -1.97 18.05
C GLY A 327 12.82 -2.79 19.01
N ASN A 328 12.40 -4.00 19.40
CA ASN A 328 13.08 -4.85 20.35
C ASN A 328 13.89 -5.95 19.65
N VAL A 329 15.20 -5.79 19.61
CA VAL A 329 16.15 -6.74 18.99
C VAL A 329 16.08 -8.13 19.65
N GLN A 330 15.97 -8.19 20.99
CA GLN A 330 15.90 -9.47 21.71
C GLN A 330 14.60 -10.22 21.37
N ALA A 331 13.45 -9.53 21.38
CA ALA A 331 12.18 -10.17 21.04
C ALA A 331 12.15 -10.70 19.58
N ILE A 332 12.82 -10.02 18.64
CA ILE A 332 12.98 -10.53 17.27
C ILE A 332 13.84 -11.80 17.27
N ALA A 333 14.98 -11.79 18.00
CA ALA A 333 15.85 -12.95 18.09
C ALA A 333 15.13 -14.15 18.74
N ASP A 334 14.44 -13.93 19.87
CA ASP A 334 13.68 -14.95 20.59
C ASP A 334 12.60 -15.58 19.70
N GLY A 335 11.84 -14.74 18.96
CA GLY A 335 10.83 -15.24 18.02
C GLY A 335 11.41 -16.06 16.87
N LEU A 336 12.60 -15.71 16.37
CA LEU A 336 13.30 -16.51 15.37
C LEU A 336 13.81 -17.81 15.96
N LEU A 337 14.47 -17.78 17.13
CA LEU A 337 15.03 -18.95 17.81
C LEU A 337 13.94 -19.94 18.22
N GLU A 338 12.77 -19.48 18.63
CA GLU A 338 11.61 -20.31 18.94
C GLU A 338 11.25 -21.24 17.76
N LEU A 339 11.20 -20.70 16.53
CA LEU A 339 10.88 -21.47 15.33
C LEU A 339 12.09 -22.23 14.77
N ILE A 340 13.29 -21.74 15.01
CA ILE A 340 14.53 -22.40 14.59
C ILE A 340 14.78 -23.69 15.40
N ASN A 341 14.45 -23.67 16.69
CA ASN A 341 14.76 -24.75 17.62
C ASN A 341 13.64 -25.81 17.71
N ASP A 342 12.46 -25.56 17.15
CA ASP A 342 11.32 -26.48 17.16
C ASP A 342 10.79 -26.70 15.73
N ASP A 343 11.28 -27.72 15.05
CA ASP A 343 10.92 -28.06 13.68
C ASP A 343 9.43 -28.39 13.55
N ASP A 344 8.87 -29.15 14.49
CA ASP A 344 7.47 -29.56 14.47
C ASP A 344 6.56 -28.34 14.62
N LYS A 345 6.90 -27.42 15.52
CA LYS A 345 6.15 -26.17 15.67
C LYS A 345 6.24 -25.31 14.41
N ARG A 346 7.43 -25.18 13.84
CA ARG A 346 7.65 -24.42 12.61
C ARG A 346 6.80 -24.99 11.46
N GLN A 347 6.76 -26.32 11.28
CA GLN A 347 5.97 -26.98 10.24
C GLN A 347 4.46 -26.80 10.46
N ARG A 348 3.96 -26.98 11.69
CA ARG A 348 2.54 -26.72 12.01
C ARG A 348 2.15 -25.27 11.71
N MET A 349 3.00 -24.34 12.10
CA MET A 349 2.76 -22.92 11.89
C MET A 349 2.83 -22.54 10.41
N ALA A 350 3.74 -23.16 9.63
CA ALA A 350 3.84 -22.99 8.19
C ALA A 350 2.55 -23.44 7.46
N HIS A 351 2.03 -24.59 7.86
CA HIS A 351 0.76 -25.12 7.32
C HIS A 351 -0.42 -24.20 7.66
N ALA A 352 -0.52 -23.74 8.91
CA ALA A 352 -1.55 -22.80 9.32
C ALA A 352 -1.45 -21.47 8.57
N ALA A 353 -0.22 -20.94 8.37
CA ALA A 353 0.02 -19.72 7.62
C ALA A 353 -0.45 -19.84 6.17
N LEU A 354 -0.16 -20.97 5.51
CA LEU A 354 -0.60 -21.21 4.15
C LEU A 354 -2.14 -21.23 4.06
N GLN A 355 -2.82 -21.98 4.95
CA GLN A 355 -4.28 -22.05 4.98
C GLN A 355 -4.92 -20.70 5.27
N ASP A 356 -4.45 -19.97 6.30
CA ASP A 356 -5.04 -18.69 6.68
C ASP A 356 -4.84 -17.60 5.60
N SER A 357 -3.75 -17.69 4.84
CA SER A 357 -3.48 -16.77 3.73
C SER A 357 -4.51 -16.81 2.61
N GLU A 358 -5.32 -17.88 2.50
CA GLU A 358 -6.38 -18.00 1.50
C GLU A 358 -7.47 -16.91 1.62
N ARG A 359 -7.64 -16.32 2.81
CA ARG A 359 -8.58 -15.21 2.99
C ARG A 359 -8.20 -13.94 2.22
N PHE A 360 -6.95 -13.86 1.74
CA PHE A 360 -6.44 -12.78 0.90
C PHE A 360 -6.44 -13.11 -0.59
N ASP A 361 -7.08 -14.23 -0.96
CA ASP A 361 -7.22 -14.63 -2.36
C ASP A 361 -7.91 -13.53 -3.17
N PRO A 362 -7.42 -13.22 -4.41
CA PRO A 362 -8.01 -12.19 -5.24
C PRO A 362 -9.50 -12.37 -5.50
N SER A 363 -10.00 -13.58 -5.64
CA SER A 363 -11.44 -13.85 -5.84
C SER A 363 -12.26 -13.44 -4.62
N ARG A 364 -11.84 -13.83 -3.41
CA ARG A 364 -12.50 -13.44 -2.15
C ARG A 364 -12.48 -11.94 -1.91
N ILE A 365 -11.40 -11.27 -2.30
CA ILE A 365 -11.30 -9.82 -2.18
C ILE A 365 -12.17 -9.13 -3.24
N ALA A 366 -12.20 -9.64 -4.48
CA ALA A 366 -13.07 -9.12 -5.53
C ALA A 366 -14.56 -9.21 -5.14
N GLU A 367 -15.04 -10.33 -4.59
CA GLU A 367 -16.41 -10.50 -4.07
C GLU A 367 -16.79 -9.43 -3.04
N ARG A 368 -15.84 -9.01 -2.18
CA ARG A 368 -16.08 -7.93 -1.20
C ARG A 368 -16.27 -6.57 -1.89
N TYR A 369 -15.51 -6.32 -2.96
CA TYR A 369 -15.67 -5.10 -3.77
C TYR A 369 -16.94 -5.15 -4.60
N GLU A 370 -17.30 -6.27 -5.21
CA GLU A 370 -18.53 -6.46 -5.97
C GLU A 370 -19.78 -6.23 -5.10
N THR A 371 -19.78 -6.80 -3.89
CA THR A 371 -20.84 -6.55 -2.90
C THR A 371 -20.92 -5.05 -2.55
N LEU A 372 -19.76 -4.40 -2.30
CA LEU A 372 -19.73 -2.97 -2.03
C LEU A 372 -20.28 -2.15 -3.19
N PHE A 373 -19.86 -2.44 -4.42
CA PHE A 373 -20.28 -1.73 -5.63
C PHE A 373 -21.78 -1.91 -5.90
N GLY A 374 -22.27 -3.15 -5.80
CA GLY A 374 -23.69 -3.47 -5.96
C GLY A 374 -24.58 -2.76 -4.95
N ASP A 375 -24.20 -2.79 -3.67
CA ASP A 375 -24.91 -2.08 -2.60
C ASP A 375 -24.99 -0.55 -2.83
N LEU A 376 -23.90 0.04 -3.31
CA LEU A 376 -23.82 1.48 -3.57
C LEU A 376 -24.61 1.87 -4.82
N ALA A 377 -24.56 1.06 -5.88
CA ALA A 377 -25.34 1.25 -7.10
C ALA A 377 -26.85 1.15 -6.82
N ALA A 378 -27.28 0.15 -6.05
CA ALA A 378 -28.68 -0.03 -5.66
C ALA A 378 -29.24 1.13 -4.83
N ARG A 379 -28.40 1.85 -4.07
CA ARG A 379 -28.80 3.06 -3.32
C ARG A 379 -28.93 4.32 -4.18
N GLY A 380 -28.74 4.22 -5.50
CA GLY A 380 -28.86 5.32 -6.44
C GLY A 380 -27.78 6.38 -6.31
N GLY A 381 -26.52 5.98 -6.32
CA GLY A 381 -25.35 6.87 -6.36
C GLY A 381 -25.52 8.22 -5.67
N GLY A 382 -25.46 8.28 -4.33
CA GLY A 382 -25.53 9.52 -3.54
C GLY A 382 -26.91 9.81 -2.90
N SER A 383 -27.14 9.29 -1.70
CA SER A 383 -28.34 9.55 -0.90
C SER A 383 -28.50 11.06 -0.59
N SER A 384 -29.74 11.55 -0.76
CA SER A 384 -30.12 12.95 -0.53
C SER A 384 -29.90 13.43 0.93
N VAL A 385 -29.94 12.52 1.92
CA VAL A 385 -29.75 12.82 3.34
C VAL A 385 -28.25 13.01 3.70
N GLY A 386 -27.35 12.27 3.05
CA GLY A 386 -25.91 12.48 3.18
C GLY A 386 -25.45 13.82 2.62
N ARG A 387 -26.14 14.35 1.60
CA ARG A 387 -25.84 15.63 0.94
C ARG A 387 -26.10 16.87 1.84
N LEU A 388 -27.15 16.87 2.64
CA LEU A 388 -27.47 17.98 3.55
C LEU A 388 -26.50 18.03 4.75
N ARG A 389 -26.19 16.88 5.36
CA ARG A 389 -25.21 16.79 6.44
C ARG A 389 -23.77 17.03 5.95
N GLY A 390 -23.43 16.56 4.74
CA GLY A 390 -22.13 16.80 4.11
C GLY A 390 -21.87 18.27 3.77
N SER A 391 -22.91 19.10 3.56
CA SER A 391 -22.77 20.54 3.31
C SER A 391 -22.18 21.28 4.53
N LEU A 392 -22.69 21.02 5.73
CA LEU A 392 -22.21 21.64 6.99
C LEU A 392 -20.76 21.24 7.32
N HIS A 393 -20.38 19.95 7.09
CA HIS A 393 -18.99 19.50 7.29
C HIS A 393 -18.04 20.01 6.22
N ARG A 394 -18.50 20.23 4.98
CA ARG A 394 -17.71 20.83 3.90
C ARG A 394 -17.25 22.25 4.25
N THR A 395 -18.15 23.07 4.76
CA THR A 395 -17.83 24.45 5.17
C THR A 395 -16.76 24.45 6.29
N ARG A 396 -16.90 23.56 7.26
CA ARG A 396 -15.95 23.41 8.37
C ARG A 396 -14.59 22.86 7.93
N GLY A 397 -14.56 21.92 6.98
CA GLY A 397 -13.33 21.38 6.39
C GLY A 397 -12.57 22.41 5.56
N VAL A 398 -13.28 23.24 4.79
CA VAL A 398 -12.69 24.34 4.01
C VAL A 398 -12.10 25.40 4.93
N LEU A 399 -12.79 25.79 6.00
CA LEU A 399 -12.29 26.76 6.98
C LEU A 399 -11.05 26.25 7.73
N LEU A 400 -11.03 24.98 8.16
CA LEU A 400 -9.87 24.36 8.81
C LEU A 400 -8.70 24.19 7.82
N GLY A 401 -8.96 23.80 6.57
CA GLY A 401 -7.95 23.70 5.51
C GLY A 401 -7.32 25.05 5.22
N GLY A 402 -8.10 26.12 5.17
CA GLY A 402 -7.62 27.50 5.03
C GLY A 402 -6.73 27.94 6.20
N ALA A 403 -7.15 27.68 7.44
CA ALA A 403 -6.38 28.01 8.64
C ALA A 403 -5.04 27.27 8.70
N TYR A 404 -5.00 25.99 8.30
CA TYR A 404 -3.75 25.23 8.23
C TYR A 404 -2.84 25.71 7.09
N ALA A 405 -3.38 26.09 5.93
CA ALA A 405 -2.60 26.64 4.81
C ALA A 405 -1.92 27.95 5.19
N VAL A 406 -2.62 28.83 5.91
CA VAL A 406 -2.07 30.11 6.43
C VAL A 406 -0.97 29.84 7.46
N ARG A 407 -1.15 28.88 8.38
CA ARG A 407 -0.16 28.52 9.38
C ARG A 407 1.12 27.93 8.76
N ASP A 408 0.99 27.11 7.73
CA ASP A 408 2.14 26.48 7.03
C ASP A 408 2.87 27.51 6.16
N ALA A 409 2.19 28.46 5.55
CA ALA A 409 2.80 29.60 4.86
C ALA A 409 3.59 30.48 5.84
N GLY A 410 3.03 30.76 7.03
CA GLY A 410 3.71 31.50 8.09
C GLY A 410 4.97 30.80 8.61
N ARG A 411 4.93 29.48 8.82
CA ARG A 411 6.10 28.68 9.24
C ARG A 411 7.20 28.64 8.17
N SER A 412 6.83 28.59 6.88
CA SER A 412 7.78 28.62 5.77
C SER A 412 8.47 29.98 5.64
N ALA A 413 7.75 31.08 5.90
CA ALA A 413 8.32 32.45 5.92
C ALA A 413 9.30 32.64 7.09
N ILE A 414 8.96 32.13 8.29
CA ILE A 414 9.85 32.19 9.47
C ILE A 414 11.13 31.34 9.26
N LYS A 415 11.04 30.22 8.56
CA LYS A 415 12.22 29.39 8.24
C LYS A 415 13.15 30.08 7.24
N LYS A 416 12.60 30.78 6.25
CA LYS A 416 13.40 31.56 5.28
C LYS A 416 14.05 32.80 5.91
N GLY A 417 13.44 33.44 6.92
CA GLY A 417 13.98 34.55 7.64
C GLY A 417 15.05 34.23 8.69
N ARG A 418 15.30 32.94 8.99
CA ARG A 418 16.35 32.47 9.91
C ARG A 418 17.60 31.95 9.19
N THR A 419 17.59 31.89 7.86
CA THR A 419 18.71 31.46 7.01
C THR A 419 19.25 32.59 6.10
N ALA A 420 18.82 33.84 6.35
CA ALA A 420 19.35 35.07 5.72
C ALA A 420 20.22 35.83 6.71
#